data_9a91f5756cef4ed5db974ad3fab47d9a
#
_entry.id   9a91f5756cef4ed5db974ad3fab47d9a
#
_cell.length_a   1.000
_cell.length_b   1.000
_cell.length_c   1.000
_cell.angle_alpha   90.00
_cell.angle_beta   90.00
_cell.angle_gamma   90.00
#
_symmetry.space_group_name_H-M   'P 1'
#
loop_
_entity.id
_entity.type
_entity.pdbx_description
1 polymer ?
#
loop_
_entity_poly.entity_id
_entity_poly.type
_entity_poly.pdbx_seq_one_letter_code
_entity_poly.pdbx_strand_id
1 'polypeptide(L)'
;MEEGIFDLGDSEAEISRLERPANRSNWATPDGVILDLIVPPTVYPPREDTDLLCRTIRTLGPGKGQRCLEIGSGSGAVALYAASLGYRVRACDINPYAVASTRENAKRLNLEVEVHEGGPGPNEDGSVAQWAGKKPHDLIVWNLPYLDEEHVQGDVLGPMEEAALVDTDQKGLVSRLMTQVKKNSLLTNQGMILLLVGGNSKGSNAENEAQRQGFAARCVATHSFEDGETLRVIALWTPYASSKIHQHDVVDSTNQLALDTGEQEGDLFLARRQSAGRGRRGRTWSSEEEAFAGSWLLRKGRFSDHPGLVQILSGYAVYVTNKLLGASEMNMALKWPNDVYMVQNKLAGKVSGVLVEGKSKGSANTIVVGIGVNFQGPLANKQAFPIAYLGREIEGVHRDEFTSTLNAVMASFFEHKKGIKPPVFEPHLPALLAHLKHGERILGHPYYRNQQWVISDLDSQGNLMIENSDGEQAIITDGEDIHWPNLKSD
;
A
#
# COMPACT_ATOMS: atom_id res chain seq x y z
N MET A 1 22.73 -29.90 -14.70
CA MET A 1 22.95 -28.91 -15.75
C MET A 1 21.62 -28.20 -15.86
N GLU A 2 21.54 -27.00 -15.29
CA GLU A 2 20.40 -26.12 -15.52
C GLU A 2 20.42 -25.77 -17.00
N GLU A 3 19.40 -26.21 -17.74
CA GLU A 3 19.16 -25.74 -19.10
C GLU A 3 18.94 -24.24 -18.99
N GLY A 4 19.83 -23.45 -19.61
CA GLY A 4 19.66 -22.02 -19.71
C GLY A 4 18.34 -21.73 -20.42
N ILE A 5 17.62 -20.73 -19.95
CA ILE A 5 16.33 -20.28 -20.47
C ILE A 5 16.40 -19.91 -21.96
N PHE A 6 17.59 -19.70 -22.51
CA PHE A 6 17.83 -19.30 -23.89
C PHE A 6 18.70 -20.31 -24.64
N ASP A 7 18.26 -20.68 -25.84
CA ASP A 7 18.99 -21.58 -26.75
C ASP A 7 19.73 -20.82 -27.87
N LEU A 8 20.38 -21.56 -28.77
CA LEU A 8 21.09 -21.00 -29.93
C LEU A 8 20.12 -20.28 -30.90
N GLY A 9 18.89 -20.76 -31.00
CA GLY A 9 17.85 -20.16 -31.85
C GLY A 9 17.41 -18.79 -31.33
N ASP A 10 17.29 -18.62 -30.01
CA ASP A 10 17.00 -17.36 -29.36
C ASP A 10 18.12 -16.34 -29.60
N SER A 11 19.38 -16.80 -29.54
CA SER A 11 20.54 -15.96 -29.82
C SER A 11 20.60 -15.49 -31.29
N GLU A 12 20.27 -16.35 -32.25
CA GLU A 12 20.18 -16.01 -33.67
C GLU A 12 19.04 -15.03 -33.97
N ALA A 13 17.88 -15.24 -33.32
CA ALA A 13 16.73 -14.34 -33.42
C ALA A 13 17.07 -12.95 -32.88
N GLU A 14 17.77 -12.86 -31.74
CA GLU A 14 18.21 -11.59 -31.14
C GLU A 14 19.22 -10.88 -32.03
N ILE A 15 20.21 -11.58 -32.60
CA ILE A 15 21.18 -11.01 -33.57
C ILE A 15 20.42 -10.44 -34.78
N SER A 16 19.46 -11.19 -35.33
CA SER A 16 18.64 -10.72 -36.46
C SER A 16 17.82 -9.46 -36.11
N ARG A 17 17.35 -9.33 -34.88
CA ARG A 17 16.65 -8.13 -34.40
C ARG A 17 17.60 -6.94 -34.27
N LEU A 18 18.80 -7.14 -33.74
CA LEU A 18 19.83 -6.08 -33.62
C LEU A 18 20.26 -5.50 -34.95
N GLU A 19 20.18 -6.28 -36.05
CA GLU A 19 20.47 -5.82 -37.40
C GLU A 19 19.42 -4.89 -38.02
N ARG A 20 18.19 -4.84 -37.40
CA ARG A 20 17.12 -3.93 -37.88
C ARG A 20 17.49 -2.47 -37.59
N PRO A 21 17.11 -1.53 -38.45
CA PRO A 21 17.35 -0.11 -38.19
C PRO A 21 16.55 0.36 -36.99
N ALA A 22 17.12 1.27 -36.19
CA ALA A 22 16.38 1.94 -35.12
C ALA A 22 15.19 2.72 -35.67
N ASN A 23 14.07 2.63 -34.98
CA ASN A 23 12.85 3.36 -35.32
C ASN A 23 12.90 4.78 -34.75
N ARG A 24 12.29 5.75 -35.45
CA ARG A 24 11.97 7.06 -34.88
C ARG A 24 10.54 7.03 -34.33
N SER A 25 10.38 7.43 -33.09
CA SER A 25 9.09 7.56 -32.43
C SER A 25 8.86 9.03 -32.07
N ASN A 26 7.86 9.63 -32.67
CA ASN A 26 7.37 10.97 -32.30
C ASN A 26 6.34 10.82 -31.17
N TRP A 27 6.82 10.89 -29.93
CA TRP A 27 5.96 10.74 -28.78
C TRP A 27 5.50 12.09 -28.23
N ALA A 28 4.19 12.27 -28.07
CA ALA A 28 3.60 13.49 -27.51
C ALA A 28 3.54 13.38 -25.98
N THR A 29 4.24 14.28 -25.29
CA THR A 29 4.18 14.37 -23.82
C THR A 29 2.80 14.79 -23.34
N PRO A 30 2.46 14.60 -22.05
CA PRO A 30 1.21 15.09 -21.47
C PRO A 30 0.97 16.61 -21.63
N ASP A 31 2.03 17.39 -21.88
CA ASP A 31 1.99 18.83 -22.11
C ASP A 31 1.88 19.18 -23.61
N GLY A 32 1.79 18.20 -24.49
CA GLY A 32 1.65 18.38 -25.93
C GLY A 32 2.98 18.67 -26.66
N VAL A 33 4.11 18.60 -25.98
CA VAL A 33 5.43 18.70 -26.61
C VAL A 33 5.78 17.37 -27.27
N ILE A 34 6.16 17.39 -28.54
CA ILE A 34 6.58 16.18 -29.25
C ILE A 34 8.07 15.94 -29.01
N LEU A 35 8.42 14.79 -28.48
CA LEU A 35 9.78 14.29 -28.36
C LEU A 35 10.05 13.32 -29.51
N ASP A 36 11.03 13.65 -30.35
CA ASP A 36 11.52 12.78 -31.44
C ASP A 36 12.57 11.82 -30.84
N LEU A 37 12.17 10.59 -30.57
CA LEU A 37 12.98 9.57 -29.92
C LEU A 37 13.54 8.58 -30.93
N ILE A 38 14.81 8.19 -30.77
CA ILE A 38 15.42 7.06 -31.46
C ILE A 38 15.24 5.85 -30.55
N VAL A 39 14.56 4.82 -31.07
CA VAL A 39 14.25 3.59 -30.34
C VAL A 39 14.88 2.41 -31.07
N PRO A 40 15.96 1.80 -30.56
CA PRO A 40 16.52 0.56 -31.09
C PRO A 40 15.49 -0.59 -31.09
N PRO A 41 15.67 -1.62 -31.91
CA PRO A 41 14.71 -2.73 -32.05
C PRO A 41 14.47 -3.54 -30.75
N THR A 42 15.46 -3.56 -29.86
CA THR A 42 15.43 -4.30 -28.57
C THR A 42 15.04 -3.41 -27.38
N VAL A 43 14.58 -2.20 -27.67
CA VAL A 43 14.23 -1.21 -26.65
C VAL A 43 12.73 -0.93 -26.71
N TYR A 44 12.08 -0.96 -25.56
CA TYR A 44 10.65 -0.71 -25.43
C TYR A 44 10.30 0.73 -25.88
N PRO A 45 9.39 0.90 -26.83
CA PRO A 45 8.93 2.22 -27.26
C PRO A 45 7.94 2.80 -26.25
N PRO A 46 7.77 4.15 -26.20
CA PRO A 46 6.73 4.74 -25.37
C PRO A 46 5.33 4.34 -25.87
N ARG A 47 4.47 3.96 -24.93
CA ARG A 47 3.07 3.52 -25.14
C ARG A 47 2.16 4.13 -24.07
N GLU A 48 0.97 3.58 -23.92
CA GLU A 48 -0.09 4.01 -22.99
C GLU A 48 0.38 3.96 -21.52
N ASP A 49 1.21 3.00 -21.16
CA ASP A 49 1.86 2.87 -19.86
C ASP A 49 2.79 4.06 -19.57
N THR A 50 3.62 4.40 -20.55
CA THR A 50 4.51 5.58 -20.50
C THR A 50 3.69 6.87 -20.33
N ASP A 51 2.59 6.99 -21.06
CA ASP A 51 1.67 8.13 -20.97
C ASP A 51 1.03 8.23 -19.58
N LEU A 52 0.53 7.12 -19.04
CA LEU A 52 -0.11 7.09 -17.73
C LEU A 52 0.88 7.51 -16.63
N LEU A 53 2.11 7.00 -16.69
CA LEU A 53 3.16 7.31 -15.73
C LEU A 53 3.57 8.79 -15.82
N CYS A 54 3.78 9.32 -17.03
CA CYS A 54 4.12 10.72 -17.25
C CYS A 54 3.00 11.67 -16.83
N ARG A 55 1.74 11.35 -17.11
CA ARG A 55 0.58 12.11 -16.59
C ARG A 55 0.56 12.13 -15.07
N THR A 56 0.92 11.02 -14.43
CA THR A 56 1.00 10.95 -12.96
C THR A 56 2.14 11.84 -12.45
N ILE A 57 3.34 11.79 -13.04
CA ILE A 57 4.46 12.67 -12.68
C ILE A 57 4.05 14.15 -12.82
N ARG A 58 3.32 14.50 -13.89
CA ARG A 58 2.81 15.88 -14.10
C ARG A 58 1.97 16.37 -12.91
N THR A 59 1.14 15.50 -12.31
CA THR A 59 0.31 15.88 -11.15
C THR A 59 1.12 16.23 -9.91
N LEU A 60 2.37 15.78 -9.81
CA LEU A 60 3.27 16.13 -8.71
C LEU A 60 3.78 17.59 -8.82
N GLY A 61 3.65 18.19 -10.01
CA GLY A 61 4.11 19.53 -10.32
C GLY A 61 5.58 19.59 -10.77
N PRO A 62 6.13 20.80 -10.92
CA PRO A 62 7.49 21.00 -11.41
C PRO A 62 8.53 20.44 -10.41
N GLY A 63 9.58 19.83 -10.95
CA GLY A 63 10.62 19.16 -10.16
C GLY A 63 11.46 20.07 -9.30
N LYS A 64 11.65 21.34 -9.69
CA LYS A 64 12.38 22.37 -8.89
C LYS A 64 13.76 21.91 -8.41
N GLY A 65 14.45 21.10 -9.22
CA GLY A 65 15.76 20.55 -8.90
C GLY A 65 15.74 19.36 -7.92
N GLN A 66 14.56 18.80 -7.60
CA GLN A 66 14.42 17.55 -6.88
C GLN A 66 15.06 16.40 -7.68
N ARG A 67 15.59 15.39 -6.98
CA ARG A 67 16.22 14.23 -7.63
C ARG A 67 15.18 13.20 -7.99
N CYS A 68 15.22 12.77 -9.25
CA CYS A 68 14.40 11.68 -9.78
C CYS A 68 15.31 10.52 -10.21
N LEU A 69 14.93 9.30 -9.86
CA LEU A 69 15.53 8.07 -10.37
C LEU A 69 14.48 7.33 -11.20
N GLU A 70 14.76 7.10 -12.48
CA GLU A 70 14.01 6.17 -13.32
C GLU A 70 14.73 4.83 -13.37
N ILE A 71 14.00 3.74 -13.13
CA ILE A 71 14.45 2.35 -13.25
C ILE A 71 13.81 1.76 -14.51
N GLY A 72 14.61 1.10 -15.38
CA GLY A 72 14.12 0.60 -16.65
C GLY A 72 13.81 1.72 -17.63
N SER A 73 14.84 2.50 -18.01
CA SER A 73 14.62 3.75 -18.78
C SER A 73 14.17 3.54 -20.22
N GLY A 74 14.39 2.36 -20.80
CA GLY A 74 14.00 2.05 -22.17
C GLY A 74 14.51 3.09 -23.17
N SER A 75 13.59 3.73 -23.91
CA SER A 75 13.91 4.83 -24.84
C SER A 75 14.23 6.16 -24.15
N GLY A 76 14.06 6.24 -22.83
CA GLY A 76 14.28 7.45 -22.04
C GLY A 76 13.07 8.40 -21.96
N ALA A 77 11.91 8.02 -22.47
CA ALA A 77 10.74 8.92 -22.56
C ALA A 77 10.36 9.53 -21.21
N VAL A 78 10.28 8.71 -20.13
CA VAL A 78 9.92 9.17 -18.79
C VAL A 78 11.03 10.04 -18.18
N ALA A 79 12.31 9.61 -18.29
CA ALA A 79 13.46 10.39 -17.81
C ALA A 79 13.53 11.77 -18.45
N LEU A 80 13.36 11.82 -19.76
CA LEU A 80 13.40 13.06 -20.54
C LEU A 80 12.23 13.98 -20.18
N TYR A 81 11.05 13.41 -20.01
CA TYR A 81 9.89 14.17 -19.55
C TYR A 81 10.11 14.72 -18.14
N ALA A 82 10.60 13.91 -17.19
CA ALA A 82 10.92 14.38 -15.84
C ALA A 82 11.99 15.49 -15.86
N ALA A 83 13.02 15.35 -16.70
CA ALA A 83 14.05 16.38 -16.88
C ALA A 83 13.44 17.69 -17.42
N SER A 84 12.52 17.62 -18.39
CA SER A 84 11.81 18.80 -18.91
C SER A 84 10.94 19.51 -17.87
N LEU A 85 10.47 18.78 -16.85
CA LEU A 85 9.76 19.35 -15.69
C LEU A 85 10.69 19.93 -14.63
N GLY A 86 12.01 19.91 -14.84
CA GLY A 86 13.02 20.49 -13.94
C GLY A 86 13.47 19.57 -12.81
N TYR A 87 13.30 18.26 -12.93
CA TYR A 87 13.96 17.28 -12.06
C TYR A 87 15.43 17.13 -12.45
N ARG A 88 16.29 16.80 -11.49
CA ARG A 88 17.64 16.27 -11.73
C ARG A 88 17.52 14.77 -11.87
N VAL A 89 17.60 14.30 -13.10
CA VAL A 89 17.25 12.91 -13.42
C VAL A 89 18.51 12.04 -13.49
N ARG A 90 18.42 10.92 -12.79
CA ARG A 90 19.25 9.74 -12.98
C ARG A 90 18.36 8.63 -13.52
N ALA A 91 18.85 7.92 -14.54
CA ALA A 91 18.14 6.81 -15.16
C ALA A 91 19.04 5.58 -15.19
N CYS A 92 18.46 4.40 -15.08
CA CYS A 92 19.19 3.15 -15.24
C CYS A 92 18.39 2.12 -16.03
N ASP A 93 19.11 1.22 -16.69
CA ASP A 93 18.53 0.08 -17.38
C ASP A 93 19.54 -1.08 -17.38
N ILE A 94 19.04 -2.31 -17.34
CA ILE A 94 19.86 -3.51 -17.48
C ILE A 94 20.25 -3.77 -18.94
N ASN A 95 19.46 -3.24 -19.89
CA ASN A 95 19.70 -3.34 -21.33
C ASN A 95 20.67 -2.23 -21.76
N PRO A 96 21.89 -2.56 -22.23
CA PRO A 96 22.87 -1.56 -22.68
C PRO A 96 22.40 -0.73 -23.88
N TYR A 97 21.50 -1.28 -24.72
CA TYR A 97 20.91 -0.54 -25.84
C TYR A 97 19.92 0.52 -25.36
N ALA A 98 19.16 0.24 -24.32
CA ALA A 98 18.30 1.21 -23.65
C ALA A 98 19.12 2.34 -23.02
N VAL A 99 20.22 1.99 -22.35
CA VAL A 99 21.18 2.98 -21.80
C VAL A 99 21.74 3.88 -22.90
N ALA A 100 22.16 3.31 -24.03
CA ALA A 100 22.67 4.07 -25.16
C ALA A 100 21.57 4.96 -25.79
N SER A 101 20.38 4.41 -25.99
CA SER A 101 19.21 5.12 -26.55
C SER A 101 18.84 6.33 -25.68
N THR A 102 18.69 6.12 -24.36
CA THR A 102 18.37 7.20 -23.42
C THR A 102 19.43 8.32 -23.43
N ARG A 103 20.73 7.97 -23.46
CA ARG A 103 21.80 8.96 -23.55
C ARG A 103 21.77 9.77 -24.85
N GLU A 104 21.57 9.10 -25.97
CA GLU A 104 21.53 9.77 -27.28
C GLU A 104 20.32 10.67 -27.40
N ASN A 105 19.13 10.21 -26.96
CA ASN A 105 17.92 11.00 -26.96
C ASN A 105 18.05 12.23 -26.04
N ALA A 106 18.64 12.08 -24.85
CA ALA A 106 18.91 13.19 -23.95
C ALA A 106 19.81 14.26 -24.59
N LYS A 107 20.90 13.83 -25.20
CA LYS A 107 21.83 14.72 -25.91
C LYS A 107 21.13 15.45 -27.06
N ARG A 108 20.41 14.76 -27.91
CA ARG A 108 19.67 15.34 -29.07
C ARG A 108 18.63 16.37 -28.65
N LEU A 109 17.95 16.15 -27.54
CA LEU A 109 16.91 17.03 -26.98
C LEU A 109 17.49 18.10 -26.04
N ASN A 110 18.82 18.14 -25.86
CA ASN A 110 19.52 19.05 -24.95
C ASN A 110 18.96 19.02 -23.51
N LEU A 111 18.70 17.81 -23.02
CA LEU A 111 18.22 17.55 -21.65
C LEU A 111 19.32 16.84 -20.83
N GLU A 112 19.51 17.24 -19.59
CA GLU A 112 20.52 16.65 -18.71
C GLU A 112 19.93 15.43 -17.99
N VAL A 113 20.42 14.23 -18.32
CA VAL A 113 20.06 12.96 -17.69
C VAL A 113 21.33 12.15 -17.46
N GLU A 114 21.58 11.75 -16.20
CA GLU A 114 22.64 10.79 -15.88
C GLU A 114 22.13 9.38 -16.14
N VAL A 115 22.73 8.63 -17.07
CA VAL A 115 22.27 7.28 -17.44
C VAL A 115 23.32 6.24 -17.11
N HIS A 116 22.91 5.15 -16.44
CA HIS A 116 23.78 4.08 -15.97
C HIS A 116 23.23 2.70 -16.35
N GLU A 117 24.10 1.74 -16.52
CA GLU A 117 23.72 0.33 -16.64
C GLU A 117 23.49 -0.28 -15.27
N GLY A 118 22.43 -1.10 -15.13
CA GLY A 118 22.05 -1.79 -13.92
C GLY A 118 20.61 -1.52 -13.48
N GLY A 119 20.22 -2.11 -12.36
CA GLY A 119 18.88 -2.04 -11.79
C GLY A 119 18.75 -2.90 -10.52
N PRO A 120 17.55 -3.02 -9.94
CA PRO A 120 17.29 -3.92 -8.83
C PRO A 120 17.51 -5.38 -9.25
N GLY A 121 18.71 -5.90 -9.00
CA GLY A 121 19.11 -7.26 -9.34
C GLY A 121 19.31 -8.15 -8.10
N PRO A 122 19.61 -9.45 -8.28
CA PRO A 122 19.81 -10.40 -7.19
C PRO A 122 21.05 -10.11 -6.34
N ASN A 123 22.04 -9.42 -6.86
CA ASN A 123 23.28 -9.12 -6.15
C ASN A 123 23.08 -7.89 -5.25
N GLU A 124 23.17 -8.10 -3.95
CA GLU A 124 22.99 -7.06 -2.93
C GLU A 124 24.30 -6.30 -2.59
N ASP A 125 25.42 -6.65 -3.20
CA ASP A 125 26.78 -6.31 -2.82
C ASP A 125 27.35 -5.08 -3.54
N GLY A 126 26.82 -3.92 -3.26
CA GLY A 126 27.47 -2.66 -3.66
C GLY A 126 27.16 -2.15 -5.07
N SER A 127 26.48 -2.91 -5.93
CA SER A 127 26.07 -2.48 -7.27
C SER A 127 25.01 -1.38 -7.26
N VAL A 128 24.24 -1.26 -6.17
CA VAL A 128 23.15 -0.27 -6.03
C VAL A 128 23.66 1.17 -6.21
N ALA A 129 24.79 1.52 -5.62
CA ALA A 129 25.37 2.86 -5.79
C ALA A 129 25.80 3.18 -7.24
N GLN A 130 26.04 2.16 -8.06
CA GLN A 130 26.41 2.33 -9.46
C GLN A 130 25.20 2.79 -10.28
N TRP A 131 24.06 2.13 -10.16
CA TRP A 131 22.86 2.50 -10.92
C TRP A 131 21.99 3.56 -10.23
N ALA A 132 21.76 3.47 -8.89
CA ALA A 132 20.94 4.42 -8.16
C ALA A 132 21.72 5.67 -7.68
N GLY A 133 23.04 5.61 -7.60
CA GLY A 133 23.86 6.67 -7.03
C GLY A 133 23.92 6.60 -5.50
N LYS A 134 24.65 7.56 -4.90
CA LYS A 134 24.91 7.61 -3.44
C LYS A 134 23.95 8.52 -2.68
N LYS A 135 23.16 9.32 -3.39
CA LYS A 135 22.25 10.32 -2.76
C LYS A 135 20.81 9.84 -2.85
N PRO A 136 19.99 10.01 -1.79
CA PRO A 136 18.59 9.66 -1.85
C PRO A 136 17.83 10.50 -2.87
N HIS A 137 16.75 9.96 -3.41
CA HIS A 137 15.88 10.56 -4.42
C HIS A 137 14.59 11.06 -3.80
N ASP A 138 14.04 12.12 -4.37
CA ASP A 138 12.73 12.66 -3.99
C ASP A 138 11.61 11.94 -4.74
N LEU A 139 11.93 11.41 -5.92
CA LEU A 139 11.05 10.60 -6.75
C LEU A 139 11.82 9.41 -7.31
N ILE A 140 11.27 8.22 -7.16
CA ILE A 140 11.72 7.00 -7.86
C ILE A 140 10.57 6.56 -8.76
N VAL A 141 10.85 6.22 -10.00
CA VAL A 141 9.85 5.84 -10.99
C VAL A 141 10.26 4.53 -11.63
N TRP A 142 9.31 3.61 -11.76
CA TRP A 142 9.53 2.35 -12.44
C TRP A 142 8.27 1.88 -13.17
N ASN A 143 8.39 1.71 -14.47
CA ASN A 143 7.46 0.91 -15.23
C ASN A 143 7.87 -0.56 -15.04
N LEU A 144 7.18 -1.28 -14.13
CA LEU A 144 7.53 -2.65 -13.79
C LEU A 144 7.26 -3.60 -14.95
N PRO A 145 8.09 -4.62 -15.17
CA PRO A 145 7.72 -5.75 -16.00
C PRO A 145 6.40 -6.36 -15.52
N TYR A 146 5.39 -6.47 -16.39
CA TYR A 146 4.04 -6.84 -15.99
C TYR A 146 3.48 -8.06 -16.74
N LEU A 147 4.22 -8.68 -17.65
CA LEU A 147 3.82 -9.93 -18.27
C LEU A 147 4.20 -11.12 -17.39
N ASP A 148 3.29 -12.08 -17.27
CA ASP A 148 3.58 -13.37 -16.68
C ASP A 148 4.25 -14.30 -17.71
N GLU A 149 5.19 -15.12 -17.28
CA GLU A 149 5.89 -16.10 -18.15
C GLU A 149 4.94 -16.99 -18.96
N GLU A 150 3.75 -17.29 -18.40
CA GLU A 150 2.73 -18.10 -19.03
C GLU A 150 2.01 -17.40 -20.20
N HIS A 151 2.04 -16.08 -20.29
CA HIS A 151 1.34 -15.27 -21.31
C HIS A 151 2.23 -14.92 -22.51
N VAL A 152 3.50 -15.25 -22.47
CA VAL A 152 4.45 -15.06 -23.58
C VAL A 152 4.35 -16.22 -24.60
N GLN A 153 3.15 -16.70 -24.90
CA GLN A 153 2.95 -17.74 -25.92
C GLN A 153 2.74 -17.10 -27.29
N GLY A 154 3.74 -17.22 -28.16
CA GLY A 154 3.50 -17.14 -29.60
C GLY A 154 4.42 -16.28 -30.45
N ASP A 155 4.89 -15.12 -30.05
CA ASP A 155 5.95 -14.40 -30.76
C ASP A 155 7.16 -14.26 -29.82
N VAL A 156 8.23 -14.88 -30.19
CA VAL A 156 9.47 -14.97 -29.41
C VAL A 156 9.96 -13.55 -29.10
N LEU A 157 9.72 -13.08 -27.86
CA LEU A 157 10.42 -11.94 -27.32
C LEU A 157 11.90 -12.31 -27.24
N GLY A 158 12.79 -11.41 -27.61
CA GLY A 158 14.22 -11.66 -27.37
C GLY A 158 14.52 -11.52 -25.87
N PRO A 159 15.66 -12.10 -25.41
CA PRO A 159 16.07 -12.04 -24.00
C PRO A 159 16.05 -10.65 -23.38
N MET A 160 16.31 -9.64 -24.18
CA MET A 160 16.34 -8.23 -23.74
C MET A 160 14.94 -7.61 -23.61
N GLU A 161 14.02 -8.01 -24.48
CA GLU A 161 12.60 -7.59 -24.40
C GLU A 161 11.89 -8.34 -23.27
N GLU A 162 12.19 -9.63 -23.09
CA GLU A 162 11.64 -10.44 -22.01
C GLU A 162 12.05 -9.90 -20.64
N ALA A 163 13.32 -9.57 -20.45
CA ALA A 163 13.81 -8.93 -19.23
C ALA A 163 13.15 -7.56 -18.93
N ALA A 164 12.62 -6.88 -19.94
CA ALA A 164 11.89 -5.62 -19.79
C ALA A 164 10.39 -5.82 -19.47
N LEU A 165 9.83 -6.99 -19.80
CA LEU A 165 8.40 -7.24 -19.77
C LEU A 165 7.96 -8.31 -18.74
N VAL A 166 8.87 -9.23 -18.36
CA VAL A 166 8.56 -10.39 -17.51
C VAL A 166 9.25 -10.29 -16.14
N ASP A 167 8.48 -10.45 -15.06
CA ASP A 167 9.03 -10.58 -13.70
C ASP A 167 9.46 -12.03 -13.43
N THR A 168 10.73 -12.32 -13.64
CA THR A 168 11.36 -13.62 -13.36
C THR A 168 11.89 -13.74 -11.93
N ASP A 169 11.79 -12.70 -11.09
CA ASP A 169 12.30 -12.72 -9.72
C ASP A 169 11.43 -13.58 -8.80
N GLN A 170 12.03 -14.58 -8.16
CA GLN A 170 11.33 -15.47 -7.22
C GLN A 170 10.75 -14.74 -6.00
N LYS A 171 11.38 -13.65 -5.56
CA LYS A 171 10.92 -12.81 -4.44
C LYS A 171 10.01 -11.68 -4.90
N GLY A 172 9.90 -11.45 -6.20
CA GLY A 172 9.21 -10.34 -6.83
C GLY A 172 10.02 -9.03 -6.81
N LEU A 173 10.00 -8.32 -7.93
CA LEU A 173 10.77 -7.08 -8.13
C LEU A 173 10.38 -5.97 -7.15
N VAL A 174 9.10 -5.90 -6.75
CA VAL A 174 8.63 -4.91 -5.75
C VAL A 174 9.30 -5.15 -4.40
N SER A 175 9.28 -6.40 -3.91
CA SER A 175 9.92 -6.76 -2.63
C SER A 175 11.40 -6.44 -2.63
N ARG A 176 12.09 -6.75 -3.73
CA ARG A 176 13.50 -6.45 -3.91
C ARG A 176 13.77 -4.95 -3.90
N LEU A 177 13.01 -4.17 -4.66
CA LEU A 177 13.16 -2.72 -4.68
C LEU A 177 12.97 -2.13 -3.28
N MET A 178 11.92 -2.51 -2.54
CA MET A 178 11.66 -2.00 -1.20
C MET A 178 12.81 -2.33 -0.24
N THR A 179 13.35 -3.54 -0.32
CA THR A 179 14.51 -3.96 0.47
C THR A 179 15.73 -3.08 0.16
N GLN A 180 16.03 -2.85 -1.11
CA GLN A 180 17.17 -2.02 -1.53
C GLN A 180 16.97 -0.54 -1.18
N VAL A 181 15.76 -0.02 -1.32
CA VAL A 181 15.41 1.37 -0.92
C VAL A 181 15.69 1.59 0.57
N LYS A 182 15.29 0.66 1.43
CA LYS A 182 15.54 0.75 2.87
C LYS A 182 17.02 0.60 3.20
N LYS A 183 17.65 -0.47 2.74
CA LYS A 183 19.05 -0.83 3.06
C LYS A 183 20.03 0.27 2.64
N ASN A 184 19.78 0.91 1.50
CA ASN A 184 20.66 1.92 0.91
C ASN A 184 20.15 3.36 1.08
N SER A 185 19.05 3.57 1.80
CA SER A 185 18.44 4.90 2.00
C SER A 185 18.23 5.66 0.68
N LEU A 186 17.69 4.97 -0.34
CA LEU A 186 17.55 5.54 -1.69
C LEU A 186 16.45 6.60 -1.79
N LEU A 187 15.53 6.66 -0.83
CA LEU A 187 14.41 7.59 -0.82
C LEU A 187 14.60 8.64 0.27
N THR A 188 14.34 9.92 -0.04
CA THR A 188 14.27 10.97 0.98
C THR A 188 13.05 10.73 1.90
N ASN A 189 13.06 11.28 3.11
CA ASN A 189 11.94 11.14 4.04
C ASN A 189 10.60 11.58 3.42
N GLN A 190 10.61 12.64 2.61
CA GLN A 190 9.42 13.14 1.93
C GLN A 190 9.24 12.57 0.53
N GLY A 191 10.15 11.71 0.10
CA GLY A 191 10.15 11.12 -1.23
C GLY A 191 8.98 10.17 -1.48
N MET A 192 8.83 9.81 -2.75
CA MET A 192 7.77 8.95 -3.26
C MET A 192 8.33 8.02 -4.33
N ILE A 193 7.80 6.82 -4.40
CA ILE A 193 8.05 5.88 -5.49
C ILE A 193 6.75 5.75 -6.28
N LEU A 194 6.82 5.86 -7.59
CA LEU A 194 5.72 5.55 -8.51
C LEU A 194 6.04 4.26 -9.25
N LEU A 195 5.21 3.25 -9.03
CA LEU A 195 5.28 1.98 -9.75
C LEU A 195 4.10 1.88 -10.70
N LEU A 196 4.36 1.66 -11.99
CA LEU A 196 3.33 1.26 -12.91
C LEU A 196 3.27 -0.26 -12.94
N VAL A 197 2.07 -0.82 -12.81
CA VAL A 197 1.81 -2.26 -12.73
C VAL A 197 0.62 -2.66 -13.59
N GLY A 198 0.66 -3.85 -14.19
CA GLY A 198 -0.49 -4.46 -14.84
C GLY A 198 -1.49 -5.02 -13.82
N GLY A 199 -2.78 -4.99 -14.14
CA GLY A 199 -3.85 -5.42 -13.23
C GLY A 199 -3.83 -6.92 -12.90
N ASN A 200 -3.32 -7.75 -13.80
CA ASN A 200 -3.32 -9.22 -13.69
C ASN A 200 -1.90 -9.81 -13.50
N SER A 201 -0.89 -9.00 -13.27
CA SER A 201 0.50 -9.42 -13.14
C SER A 201 0.91 -9.69 -11.68
N LYS A 202 2.10 -10.29 -11.47
CA LYS A 202 2.73 -10.39 -10.13
C LYS A 202 2.82 -9.02 -9.45
N GLY A 203 3.02 -7.94 -10.20
CA GLY A 203 3.00 -6.56 -9.72
C GLY A 203 1.64 -6.09 -9.20
N SER A 204 0.54 -6.79 -9.48
CA SER A 204 -0.80 -6.44 -8.97
C SER A 204 -0.87 -6.42 -7.44
N ASN A 205 0.04 -7.12 -6.77
CA ASN A 205 0.19 -7.17 -5.31
C ASN A 205 1.15 -6.11 -4.74
N ALA A 206 1.62 -5.15 -5.55
CA ALA A 206 2.61 -4.15 -5.14
C ALA A 206 2.24 -3.37 -3.88
N GLU A 207 0.95 -3.03 -3.71
CA GLU A 207 0.45 -2.33 -2.52
C GLU A 207 0.63 -3.18 -1.26
N ASN A 208 0.21 -4.45 -1.30
CA ASN A 208 0.31 -5.37 -0.17
C ASN A 208 1.78 -5.63 0.20
N GLU A 209 2.63 -5.85 -0.80
CA GLU A 209 4.05 -6.11 -0.58
C GLU A 209 4.76 -4.90 0.01
N ALA A 210 4.46 -3.70 -0.48
CA ALA A 210 5.00 -2.46 0.08
C ALA A 210 4.55 -2.25 1.54
N GLN A 211 3.27 -2.50 1.84
CA GLN A 211 2.72 -2.37 3.19
C GLN A 211 3.35 -3.38 4.17
N ARG A 212 3.55 -4.64 3.77
CA ARG A 212 4.29 -5.63 4.57
C ARG A 212 5.68 -5.15 4.93
N GLN A 213 6.33 -4.46 4.01
CA GLN A 213 7.65 -3.88 4.23
C GLN A 213 7.61 -2.49 4.90
N GLY A 214 6.43 -2.03 5.36
CA GLY A 214 6.27 -0.80 6.11
C GLY A 214 6.30 0.48 5.27
N PHE A 215 6.01 0.39 3.95
CA PHE A 215 5.71 1.56 3.10
C PHE A 215 4.20 1.74 2.98
N ALA A 216 3.73 2.95 3.08
CA ALA A 216 2.38 3.28 2.69
C ALA A 216 2.23 3.17 1.17
N ALA A 217 1.04 2.75 0.71
CA ALA A 217 0.77 2.52 -0.70
C ALA A 217 -0.63 2.99 -1.09
N ARG A 218 -0.76 3.60 -2.27
CA ARG A 218 -2.07 4.02 -2.81
C ARG A 218 -2.06 4.01 -4.32
N CYS A 219 -3.10 3.45 -4.95
CA CYS A 219 -3.34 3.63 -6.36
C CYS A 219 -3.72 5.10 -6.64
N VAL A 220 -2.97 5.77 -7.52
CA VAL A 220 -3.12 7.20 -7.82
C VAL A 220 -3.59 7.48 -9.23
N ALA A 221 -3.44 6.51 -10.13
CA ALA A 221 -3.95 6.58 -11.49
C ALA A 221 -4.27 5.17 -12.01
N THR A 222 -5.26 5.08 -12.89
CA THR A 222 -5.67 3.84 -13.55
C THR A 222 -5.98 4.13 -15.01
N HIS A 223 -5.63 3.21 -15.90
CA HIS A 223 -6.04 3.17 -17.29
C HIS A 223 -6.60 1.79 -17.59
N SER A 224 -7.78 1.75 -18.24
CA SER A 224 -8.43 0.49 -18.63
C SER A 224 -8.51 0.43 -20.14
N PHE A 225 -8.14 -0.71 -20.71
CA PHE A 225 -8.25 -1.01 -22.12
C PHE A 225 -9.63 -1.61 -22.47
N GLU A 226 -9.98 -1.62 -23.74
CA GLU A 226 -11.27 -2.16 -24.23
C GLU A 226 -11.42 -3.68 -23.99
N ASP A 227 -10.32 -4.42 -23.96
CA ASP A 227 -10.26 -5.86 -23.67
C ASP A 227 -10.38 -6.20 -22.17
N GLY A 228 -10.47 -5.17 -21.30
CA GLY A 228 -10.58 -5.31 -19.86
C GLY A 228 -9.25 -5.33 -19.12
N GLU A 229 -8.11 -5.27 -19.81
CA GLU A 229 -6.82 -5.09 -19.17
C GLU A 229 -6.77 -3.73 -18.46
N THR A 230 -6.05 -3.66 -17.33
CA THR A 230 -5.90 -2.43 -16.57
C THR A 230 -4.43 -2.17 -16.22
N LEU A 231 -4.03 -0.91 -16.34
CA LEU A 231 -2.77 -0.41 -15.80
C LEU A 231 -3.05 0.46 -14.59
N ARG A 232 -2.21 0.34 -13.56
CA ARG A 232 -2.32 1.15 -12.33
C ARG A 232 -0.99 1.78 -12.00
N VAL A 233 -1.00 3.03 -11.56
CA VAL A 233 0.16 3.66 -10.94
C VAL A 233 -0.04 3.65 -9.43
N ILE A 234 0.86 2.97 -8.73
CA ILE A 234 0.88 2.87 -7.28
C ILE A 234 1.93 3.82 -6.74
N ALA A 235 1.53 4.75 -5.89
CA ALA A 235 2.44 5.59 -5.14
C ALA A 235 2.79 4.93 -3.81
N LEU A 236 4.09 4.85 -3.50
CA LEU A 236 4.63 4.31 -2.25
C LEU A 236 5.45 5.38 -1.53
N TRP A 237 5.36 5.43 -0.19
CA TRP A 237 6.12 6.42 0.61
C TRP A 237 6.36 5.94 2.05
N THR A 238 7.28 6.58 2.76
CA THR A 238 7.49 6.36 4.18
C THR A 238 6.30 6.92 4.97
N PRO A 239 5.57 6.08 5.74
CA PRO A 239 4.39 6.50 6.50
C PRO A 239 4.70 7.65 7.46
N TYR A 240 3.90 8.71 7.40
CA TYR A 240 3.97 9.82 8.33
C TYR A 240 5.41 10.31 8.59
N ALA A 241 6.18 10.52 7.53
CA ALA A 241 7.64 10.72 7.58
C ALA A 241 8.10 11.94 8.42
N SER A 242 7.20 12.86 8.76
CA SER A 242 7.47 14.01 9.63
C SER A 242 7.01 13.80 11.07
N SER A 243 6.27 12.74 11.36
CA SER A 243 5.71 12.46 12.68
C SER A 243 6.70 11.76 13.61
N LYS A 244 6.33 11.70 14.88
CA LYS A 244 7.13 11.05 15.93
C LYS A 244 6.44 9.78 16.41
N ILE A 245 7.24 8.77 16.73
CA ILE A 245 6.78 7.58 17.46
C ILE A 245 7.23 7.72 18.92
N HIS A 246 6.24 7.84 19.81
CA HIS A 246 6.43 7.94 21.25
C HIS A 246 6.24 6.57 21.89
N GLN A 247 7.28 6.03 22.50
CA GLN A 247 7.24 4.73 23.15
C GLN A 247 7.26 4.89 24.68
N HIS A 248 6.33 4.20 25.35
CA HIS A 248 6.16 4.23 26.79
C HIS A 248 6.06 2.81 27.36
N ASP A 249 6.59 2.59 28.56
CA ASP A 249 6.42 1.32 29.24
C ASP A 249 4.99 1.20 29.80
N VAL A 250 4.55 2.20 30.57
CA VAL A 250 3.19 2.24 31.17
C VAL A 250 2.62 3.63 31.02
N VAL A 251 1.37 3.70 30.57
CA VAL A 251 0.56 4.93 30.56
C VAL A 251 -0.86 4.61 31.03
N ASP A 252 -1.63 5.61 31.39
CA ASP A 252 -3.04 5.40 31.69
C ASP A 252 -3.81 5.03 30.43
N SER A 253 -3.68 5.84 29.36
CA SER A 253 -4.29 5.59 28.07
C SER A 253 -3.46 6.25 26.98
N THR A 254 -3.12 5.51 25.92
CA THR A 254 -2.43 6.05 24.76
C THR A 254 -3.28 7.07 24.00
N ASN A 255 -4.61 6.90 23.96
CA ASN A 255 -5.54 7.89 23.39
C ASN A 255 -5.51 9.21 24.16
N GLN A 256 -5.57 9.15 25.50
CA GLN A 256 -5.53 10.36 26.32
C GLN A 256 -4.21 11.09 26.13
N LEU A 257 -3.10 10.35 26.11
CA LEU A 257 -1.78 10.92 25.91
C LEU A 257 -1.67 11.59 24.53
N ALA A 258 -2.17 10.94 23.47
CA ALA A 258 -2.20 11.49 22.12
C ALA A 258 -3.06 12.76 22.02
N LEU A 259 -4.22 12.79 22.70
CA LEU A 259 -5.09 13.97 22.75
C LEU A 259 -4.46 15.18 23.49
N ASP A 260 -3.64 14.91 24.49
CA ASP A 260 -3.05 15.94 25.34
C ASP A 260 -1.70 16.46 24.83
N THR A 261 -0.89 15.58 24.23
CA THR A 261 0.50 15.90 23.86
C THR A 261 0.83 15.78 22.39
N GLY A 262 -0.07 15.21 21.55
CA GLY A 262 0.16 15.06 20.11
C GLY A 262 0.33 16.41 19.40
N GLU A 263 1.39 16.54 18.60
CA GLU A 263 1.77 17.79 17.95
C GLU A 263 1.28 17.85 16.50
N GLN A 264 1.41 16.74 15.76
CA GLN A 264 1.11 16.71 14.33
C GLN A 264 0.43 15.42 13.90
N GLU A 265 -0.26 15.46 12.76
CA GLU A 265 -0.88 14.27 12.17
C GLU A 265 0.15 13.18 11.91
N GLY A 266 -0.20 11.96 12.28
CA GLY A 266 0.68 10.80 12.19
C GLY A 266 1.50 10.52 13.45
N ASP A 267 1.53 11.41 14.47
CA ASP A 267 2.18 11.09 15.74
C ASP A 267 1.56 9.82 16.32
N LEU A 268 2.42 8.84 16.62
CA LEU A 268 2.03 7.52 17.11
C LEU A 268 2.51 7.33 18.55
N PHE A 269 1.57 7.04 19.45
CA PHE A 269 1.82 6.79 20.85
C PHE A 269 1.65 5.31 21.15
N LEU A 270 2.72 4.64 21.53
CA LEU A 270 2.78 3.21 21.86
C LEU A 270 3.00 3.01 23.36
N ALA A 271 2.31 2.05 23.93
CA ALA A 271 2.56 1.61 25.31
C ALA A 271 2.71 0.09 25.39
N ARG A 272 3.57 -0.38 26.30
CA ARG A 272 3.66 -1.81 26.64
C ARG A 272 2.45 -2.24 27.46
N ARG A 273 1.97 -1.35 28.35
CA ARG A 273 0.79 -1.58 29.18
C ARG A 273 0.01 -0.29 29.41
N GLN A 274 -1.30 -0.41 29.46
CA GLN A 274 -2.20 0.67 29.90
C GLN A 274 -2.78 0.34 31.27
N SER A 275 -2.74 1.27 32.22
CA SER A 275 -3.34 1.12 33.56
C SER A 275 -4.85 1.44 33.56
N ALA A 276 -5.30 2.29 32.63
CA ALA A 276 -6.70 2.68 32.46
C ALA A 276 -7.09 2.70 30.98
N GLY A 277 -6.81 1.58 30.27
CA GLY A 277 -7.17 1.42 28.86
C GLY A 277 -8.68 1.61 28.65
N ARG A 278 -9.05 2.30 27.57
CA ARG A 278 -10.45 2.69 27.28
C ARG A 278 -11.04 1.90 26.13
N GLY A 279 -12.29 1.53 26.30
CA GLY A 279 -13.18 1.05 25.25
C GLY A 279 -14.33 2.03 25.02
N ARG A 280 -15.19 1.72 24.07
CA ARG A 280 -16.41 2.52 23.81
C ARG A 280 -17.30 2.59 25.04
N ARG A 281 -18.02 3.73 25.22
CA ARG A 281 -18.99 3.94 26.29
C ARG A 281 -18.46 3.70 27.71
N GLY A 282 -17.20 4.03 27.97
CA GLY A 282 -16.59 3.91 29.29
C GLY A 282 -16.20 2.48 29.70
N ARG A 283 -16.31 1.50 28.79
CA ARG A 283 -15.76 0.15 29.04
C ARG A 283 -14.24 0.22 29.19
N THR A 284 -13.69 -0.71 29.94
CA THR A 284 -12.25 -0.83 30.12
C THR A 284 -11.67 -1.75 29.06
N TRP A 285 -10.59 -1.32 28.39
CA TRP A 285 -9.74 -2.19 27.60
C TRP A 285 -8.66 -2.78 28.51
N SER A 286 -8.70 -4.09 28.72
CA SER A 286 -7.65 -4.79 29.50
C SER A 286 -6.46 -5.08 28.58
N SER A 287 -5.32 -4.48 28.87
CA SER A 287 -4.06 -4.79 28.17
C SER A 287 -3.31 -5.86 28.97
N GLU A 288 -3.20 -7.07 28.41
CA GLU A 288 -2.23 -8.06 28.85
C GLU A 288 -0.81 -7.53 28.57
N GLU A 289 0.23 -8.07 29.23
CA GLU A 289 1.62 -7.60 29.05
C GLU A 289 2.13 -7.70 27.61
N GLU A 290 1.61 -8.67 26.87
CA GLU A 290 1.95 -8.92 25.47
C GLU A 290 0.93 -8.29 24.47
N ALA A 291 0.06 -7.38 24.91
CA ALA A 291 -0.88 -6.70 24.01
C ALA A 291 -0.18 -5.56 23.26
N PHE A 292 -0.70 -5.25 22.06
CA PHE A 292 -0.39 -4.01 21.39
C PHE A 292 -1.39 -2.94 21.85
N ALA A 293 -0.87 -1.76 22.18
CA ALA A 293 -1.66 -0.57 22.43
C ALA A 293 -1.00 0.62 21.73
N GLY A 294 -1.67 1.12 20.70
CA GLY A 294 -1.17 2.23 19.88
C GLY A 294 -2.27 3.24 19.56
N SER A 295 -1.92 4.52 19.57
CA SER A 295 -2.85 5.60 19.23
C SER A 295 -2.21 6.57 18.25
N TRP A 296 -2.89 6.82 17.13
CA TRP A 296 -2.48 7.77 16.10
C TRP A 296 -3.23 9.08 16.30
N LEU A 297 -2.51 10.20 16.33
CA LEU A 297 -3.10 11.51 16.09
C LEU A 297 -3.46 11.61 14.60
N LEU A 298 -4.69 11.28 14.25
CA LEU A 298 -5.07 11.10 12.85
C LEU A 298 -5.37 12.42 12.15
N ARG A 299 -6.05 13.34 12.85
CA ARG A 299 -6.42 14.67 12.33
C ARG A 299 -6.26 15.73 13.37
N LYS A 300 -5.81 16.90 12.92
CA LYS A 300 -5.69 18.11 13.74
C LYS A 300 -6.05 19.35 12.93
N GLY A 301 -7.00 20.14 13.40
CA GLY A 301 -7.45 21.35 12.73
C GLY A 301 -8.87 21.24 12.18
N ARG A 302 -9.08 21.67 10.94
CA ARG A 302 -10.36 21.54 10.23
C ARG A 302 -10.32 20.35 9.29
N PHE A 303 -11.26 19.45 9.42
CA PHE A 303 -11.40 18.27 8.57
C PHE A 303 -12.88 17.89 8.43
N SER A 304 -13.19 17.08 7.42
CA SER A 304 -14.54 16.61 7.09
C SER A 304 -14.72 15.11 7.31
N ASP A 305 -13.70 14.41 7.82
CA ASP A 305 -13.79 12.97 8.03
C ASP A 305 -14.90 12.64 9.04
N HIS A 306 -15.77 11.69 8.68
CA HIS A 306 -16.83 11.23 9.58
C HIS A 306 -16.27 10.21 10.58
N PRO A 307 -16.43 10.41 11.91
CA PRO A 307 -15.82 9.53 12.92
C PRO A 307 -16.21 8.05 12.80
N GLY A 308 -17.45 7.75 12.39
CA GLY A 308 -17.93 6.39 12.15
C GLY A 308 -17.16 5.71 11.03
N LEU A 309 -16.94 6.41 9.91
CA LEU A 309 -16.16 5.91 8.78
C LEU A 309 -14.69 5.72 9.15
N VAL A 310 -14.09 6.68 9.86
CA VAL A 310 -12.72 6.54 10.38
C VAL A 310 -12.60 5.30 11.28
N GLN A 311 -13.59 5.05 12.12
CA GLN A 311 -13.57 3.92 13.06
C GLN A 311 -13.61 2.57 12.34
N ILE A 312 -14.52 2.38 11.39
CA ILE A 312 -14.65 1.10 10.67
C ILE A 312 -13.46 0.86 9.74
N LEU A 313 -12.95 1.90 9.07
CA LEU A 313 -11.75 1.81 8.23
C LEU A 313 -10.50 1.49 9.06
N SER A 314 -10.40 2.00 10.27
CA SER A 314 -9.30 1.63 11.18
C SER A 314 -9.41 0.18 11.65
N GLY A 315 -10.60 -0.34 11.87
CA GLY A 315 -10.85 -1.77 12.10
C GLY A 315 -10.45 -2.62 10.88
N TYR A 316 -10.80 -2.14 9.70
CA TYR A 316 -10.39 -2.77 8.42
C TYR A 316 -8.87 -2.71 8.24
N ALA A 317 -8.20 -1.63 8.64
CA ALA A 317 -6.73 -1.55 8.61
C ALA A 317 -6.07 -2.64 9.48
N VAL A 318 -6.62 -2.93 10.66
CA VAL A 318 -6.16 -4.07 11.49
C VAL A 318 -6.41 -5.40 10.79
N TYR A 319 -7.58 -5.59 10.19
CA TYR A 319 -7.91 -6.80 9.43
C TYR A 319 -6.90 -7.03 8.28
N VAL A 320 -6.65 -5.99 7.47
CA VAL A 320 -5.67 -6.03 6.37
C VAL A 320 -4.26 -6.32 6.91
N THR A 321 -3.85 -5.67 8.01
CA THR A 321 -2.55 -5.92 8.64
C THR A 321 -2.38 -7.38 9.05
N ASN A 322 -3.38 -7.96 9.72
CA ASN A 322 -3.35 -9.37 10.12
C ASN A 322 -3.22 -10.31 8.91
N LYS A 323 -3.97 -10.03 7.84
CA LYS A 323 -3.87 -10.79 6.57
C LYS A 323 -2.47 -10.68 5.96
N LEU A 324 -1.92 -9.47 5.88
CA LEU A 324 -0.58 -9.22 5.33
C LEU A 324 0.51 -9.96 6.11
N LEU A 325 0.33 -10.15 7.41
CA LEU A 325 1.24 -10.87 8.28
C LEU A 325 1.03 -12.39 8.29
N GLY A 326 0.02 -12.89 7.59
CA GLY A 326 -0.20 -14.31 7.35
C GLY A 326 -1.43 -14.92 8.06
N ALA A 327 -2.27 -14.12 8.70
CA ALA A 327 -3.53 -14.64 9.24
C ALA A 327 -4.47 -15.09 8.11
N SER A 328 -5.11 -16.25 8.31
CA SER A 328 -6.08 -16.77 7.36
C SER A 328 -7.36 -15.96 7.37
N GLU A 329 -7.78 -15.46 6.20
CA GLU A 329 -9.07 -14.75 6.06
C GLU A 329 -10.26 -15.63 6.46
N MET A 330 -10.17 -16.95 6.28
CA MET A 330 -11.23 -17.89 6.68
C MET A 330 -11.49 -17.91 8.18
N ASN A 331 -10.48 -17.54 8.98
CA ASN A 331 -10.56 -17.52 10.43
C ASN A 331 -10.78 -16.12 10.99
N MET A 332 -10.83 -15.07 10.15
CA MET A 332 -10.98 -13.69 10.57
C MET A 332 -12.37 -13.15 10.26
N ALA A 333 -12.93 -12.40 11.20
CA ALA A 333 -14.19 -11.69 11.04
C ALA A 333 -14.04 -10.21 11.41
N LEU A 334 -14.38 -9.34 10.48
CA LEU A 334 -14.57 -7.92 10.79
C LEU A 334 -15.99 -7.74 11.33
N LYS A 335 -16.11 -7.26 12.55
CA LYS A 335 -17.39 -6.96 13.20
C LYS A 335 -17.60 -5.44 13.26
N TRP A 336 -18.65 -4.98 12.62
CA TRP A 336 -19.05 -3.57 12.70
C TRP A 336 -19.36 -3.19 14.16
N PRO A 337 -18.99 -1.99 14.64
CA PRO A 337 -18.30 -0.93 13.87
C PRO A 337 -16.76 -0.93 14.02
N ASN A 338 -16.15 -1.76 14.88
CA ASN A 338 -14.78 -1.48 15.33
C ASN A 338 -13.96 -2.67 15.79
N ASP A 339 -14.42 -3.89 15.62
CA ASP A 339 -13.77 -5.06 16.21
C ASP A 339 -13.31 -6.07 15.17
N VAL A 340 -12.17 -6.70 15.41
CA VAL A 340 -11.71 -7.86 14.65
C VAL A 340 -11.76 -9.09 15.56
N TYR A 341 -12.35 -10.15 15.04
CA TYR A 341 -12.47 -11.45 15.70
C TYR A 341 -11.64 -12.49 14.94
N MET A 342 -11.18 -13.51 15.65
CA MET A 342 -10.55 -14.69 15.07
C MET A 342 -11.16 -15.96 15.62
N VAL A 343 -11.32 -16.97 14.76
CA VAL A 343 -11.80 -18.31 15.15
C VAL A 343 -10.59 -19.12 15.61
N GLN A 344 -10.54 -19.42 16.90
CA GLN A 344 -9.53 -20.27 17.53
C GLN A 344 -10.23 -21.37 18.32
N ASN A 345 -9.85 -22.64 18.10
CA ASN A 345 -10.51 -23.79 18.73
C ASN A 345 -12.03 -23.83 18.51
N LYS A 346 -12.48 -23.50 17.30
CA LYS A 346 -13.91 -23.42 16.91
C LYS A 346 -14.73 -22.34 17.61
N LEU A 347 -14.09 -21.41 18.31
CA LEU A 347 -14.73 -20.29 18.99
C LEU A 347 -14.25 -18.98 18.39
N ALA A 348 -15.17 -18.08 18.07
CA ALA A 348 -14.84 -16.73 17.66
C ALA A 348 -14.50 -15.89 18.91
N GLY A 349 -13.28 -15.40 18.99
CA GLY A 349 -12.79 -14.53 20.05
C GLY A 349 -12.35 -13.17 19.51
N LYS A 350 -12.50 -12.13 20.32
CA LYS A 350 -12.05 -10.79 19.98
C LYS A 350 -10.52 -10.71 20.02
N VAL A 351 -9.91 -10.35 18.88
CA VAL A 351 -8.45 -10.15 18.80
C VAL A 351 -8.09 -8.68 18.87
N SER A 352 -8.95 -7.79 18.36
CA SER A 352 -8.67 -6.35 18.33
C SER A 352 -9.93 -5.51 18.53
N GLY A 353 -9.73 -4.30 19.05
CA GLY A 353 -10.74 -3.26 19.12
C GLY A 353 -10.16 -1.89 18.77
N VAL A 354 -10.98 -1.07 18.14
CA VAL A 354 -10.64 0.30 17.75
C VAL A 354 -11.51 1.30 18.51
N LEU A 355 -10.88 2.36 19.00
CA LEU A 355 -11.57 3.48 19.66
C LEU A 355 -11.17 4.80 19.03
N VAL A 356 -12.11 5.48 18.41
CA VAL A 356 -11.95 6.84 17.92
C VAL A 356 -12.42 7.81 18.99
N GLU A 357 -11.54 8.72 19.41
CA GLU A 357 -11.86 9.81 20.33
C GLU A 357 -11.53 11.15 19.69
N GLY A 358 -12.35 12.15 19.99
CA GLY A 358 -12.19 13.50 19.49
C GLY A 358 -12.17 14.54 20.60
N LYS A 359 -11.43 15.62 20.40
CA LYS A 359 -11.42 16.79 21.27
C LYS A 359 -11.61 18.05 20.42
N SER A 360 -12.58 18.86 20.82
CA SER A 360 -12.82 20.16 20.18
C SER A 360 -12.39 21.28 21.10
N LYS A 361 -11.59 22.21 20.57
CA LYS A 361 -11.18 23.44 21.28
C LYS A 361 -11.34 24.64 20.34
N GLY A 362 -12.46 25.35 20.47
CA GLY A 362 -12.82 26.44 19.56
C GLY A 362 -13.09 25.89 18.15
N SER A 363 -12.39 26.43 17.14
CA SER A 363 -12.48 25.97 15.74
C SER A 363 -11.52 24.81 15.41
N ALA A 364 -10.69 24.38 16.34
CA ALA A 364 -9.72 23.31 16.15
C ALA A 364 -10.28 21.98 16.71
N ASN A 365 -10.35 20.99 15.87
CA ASN A 365 -10.74 19.63 16.21
C ASN A 365 -9.51 18.72 16.18
N THR A 366 -9.55 17.67 16.97
CA THR A 366 -8.53 16.61 16.99
C THR A 366 -9.23 15.27 16.94
N ILE A 367 -8.76 14.36 16.09
CA ILE A 367 -9.18 12.96 16.09
C ILE A 367 -7.98 12.09 16.41
N VAL A 368 -8.15 11.23 17.40
CA VAL A 368 -7.22 10.16 17.76
C VAL A 368 -7.87 8.82 17.52
N VAL A 369 -7.12 7.91 16.93
CA VAL A 369 -7.53 6.52 16.71
C VAL A 369 -6.66 5.62 17.59
N GLY A 370 -7.27 5.02 18.61
CA GLY A 370 -6.64 4.00 19.43
C GLY A 370 -6.95 2.60 18.93
N ILE A 371 -5.92 1.77 18.88
CA ILE A 371 -6.02 0.37 18.46
C ILE A 371 -5.39 -0.50 19.54
N GLY A 372 -6.17 -1.45 20.04
CA GLY A 372 -5.72 -2.51 20.94
C GLY A 372 -5.72 -3.86 20.23
N VAL A 373 -4.65 -4.65 20.36
CA VAL A 373 -4.58 -6.01 19.81
C VAL A 373 -4.04 -6.97 20.85
N ASN A 374 -4.72 -8.11 21.03
CA ASN A 374 -4.27 -9.19 21.89
C ASN A 374 -3.24 -10.05 21.14
N PHE A 375 -1.97 -9.97 21.52
CA PHE A 375 -0.89 -10.73 20.89
C PHE A 375 -0.75 -12.12 21.48
N GLN A 376 -0.53 -12.19 22.78
CA GLN A 376 -0.39 -13.45 23.52
C GLN A 376 -1.17 -13.36 24.83
N GLY A 377 -1.53 -14.50 25.37
CA GLY A 377 -2.27 -14.57 26.62
C GLY A 377 -2.53 -15.99 27.10
N PRO A 378 -3.17 -16.16 28.26
CA PRO A 378 -3.39 -17.44 28.87
C PRO A 378 -4.24 -18.38 27.98
N LEU A 379 -4.00 -19.69 28.11
CA LEU A 379 -4.77 -20.72 27.40
C LEU A 379 -6.23 -20.79 27.86
N ALA A 380 -6.49 -20.48 29.13
CA ALA A 380 -7.84 -20.45 29.69
C ALA A 380 -8.31 -19.00 29.81
N ASN A 381 -9.33 -18.65 29.05
CA ASN A 381 -9.95 -17.34 29.13
C ASN A 381 -10.88 -17.28 30.36
N LYS A 382 -10.55 -16.44 31.34
CA LYS A 382 -11.39 -16.17 32.53
C LYS A 382 -12.32 -14.98 32.35
N GLN A 383 -12.31 -14.35 31.17
CA GLN A 383 -13.12 -13.17 30.89
C GLN A 383 -14.57 -13.55 30.50
N ALA A 384 -15.48 -12.61 30.63
CA ALA A 384 -16.89 -12.80 30.34
C ALA A 384 -17.18 -13.08 28.86
N PHE A 385 -16.26 -12.72 27.96
CA PHE A 385 -16.37 -12.94 26.52
C PHE A 385 -15.11 -13.61 25.96
N PRO A 386 -15.20 -14.35 24.83
CA PRO A 386 -14.06 -15.02 24.22
C PRO A 386 -13.03 -14.01 23.71
N ILE A 387 -11.77 -14.22 24.05
CA ILE A 387 -10.61 -13.50 23.51
C ILE A 387 -9.83 -14.43 22.59
N ALA A 388 -9.39 -13.90 21.45
CA ALA A 388 -8.44 -14.53 20.56
C ALA A 388 -7.09 -13.79 20.62
N TYR A 389 -6.02 -14.49 20.29
CA TYR A 389 -4.66 -13.96 20.35
C TYR A 389 -3.98 -14.11 18.98
N LEU A 390 -3.45 -12.99 18.46
CA LEU A 390 -2.82 -12.95 17.13
C LEU A 390 -1.65 -13.95 17.00
N GLY A 391 -0.80 -14.06 18.03
CA GLY A 391 0.34 -14.96 18.03
C GLY A 391 0.02 -16.46 18.04
N ARG A 392 -1.28 -16.82 18.18
CA ARG A 392 -1.75 -18.21 17.98
C ARG A 392 -2.13 -18.50 16.53
N GLU A 393 -2.42 -17.47 15.76
CA GLU A 393 -2.73 -17.59 14.33
C GLU A 393 -1.50 -17.40 13.47
N ILE A 394 -0.59 -16.51 13.87
CA ILE A 394 0.62 -16.18 13.14
C ILE A 394 1.83 -16.52 14.01
N GLU A 395 2.50 -17.62 13.70
CA GLU A 395 3.70 -18.04 14.42
C GLU A 395 4.85 -17.04 14.22
N GLY A 396 5.49 -16.63 15.29
CA GLY A 396 6.65 -15.74 15.25
C GLY A 396 6.36 -14.28 14.92
N VAL A 397 5.09 -13.86 14.88
CA VAL A 397 4.77 -12.44 14.67
C VAL A 397 5.33 -11.57 15.78
N HIS A 398 6.11 -10.56 15.39
CA HIS A 398 6.71 -9.60 16.30
C HIS A 398 5.92 -8.30 16.36
N ARG A 399 5.88 -7.69 17.56
CA ARG A 399 5.16 -6.42 17.78
C ARG A 399 5.67 -5.29 16.89
N ASP A 400 6.97 -5.23 16.64
CA ASP A 400 7.56 -4.18 15.79
C ASP A 400 7.18 -4.34 14.32
N GLU A 401 7.13 -5.58 13.83
CA GLU A 401 6.68 -5.89 12.48
C GLU A 401 5.19 -5.54 12.32
N PHE A 402 4.36 -5.94 13.28
CA PHE A 402 2.94 -5.55 13.31
C PHE A 402 2.78 -4.03 13.32
N THR A 403 3.52 -3.32 14.18
CA THR A 403 3.47 -1.86 14.27
C THR A 403 3.85 -1.20 12.95
N SER A 404 4.93 -1.67 12.31
CA SER A 404 5.41 -1.15 11.02
C SER A 404 4.37 -1.34 9.92
N THR A 405 3.81 -2.56 9.81
CA THR A 405 2.80 -2.90 8.80
C THR A 405 1.50 -2.14 9.05
N LEU A 406 1.02 -2.09 10.31
CA LEU A 406 -0.19 -1.33 10.65
C LEU A 406 -0.03 0.16 10.38
N ASN A 407 1.13 0.75 10.71
CA ASN A 407 1.41 2.15 10.42
C ASN A 407 1.39 2.43 8.91
N ALA A 408 1.92 1.51 8.10
CA ALA A 408 1.88 1.60 6.65
C ALA A 408 0.45 1.53 6.09
N VAL A 409 -0.36 0.60 6.59
CA VAL A 409 -1.78 0.48 6.18
C VAL A 409 -2.59 1.70 6.63
N MET A 410 -2.40 2.17 7.86
CA MET A 410 -3.06 3.40 8.36
C MET A 410 -2.69 4.63 7.52
N ALA A 411 -1.42 4.79 7.17
CA ALA A 411 -0.98 5.89 6.30
C ALA A 411 -1.56 5.76 4.88
N SER A 412 -1.66 4.54 4.35
CA SER A 412 -2.28 4.29 3.04
C SER A 412 -3.74 4.78 3.00
N PHE A 413 -4.50 4.58 4.08
CA PHE A 413 -5.90 5.00 4.15
C PHE A 413 -6.06 6.48 4.51
N PHE A 414 -5.21 7.02 5.37
CA PHE A 414 -5.51 8.29 6.03
C PHE A 414 -4.51 9.43 5.79
N GLU A 415 -3.25 9.15 5.43
CA GLU A 415 -2.25 10.21 5.32
C GLU A 415 -2.51 11.15 4.14
N HIS A 416 -2.47 12.46 4.39
CA HIS A 416 -2.43 13.48 3.36
C HIS A 416 -1.00 13.64 2.84
N LYS A 417 -0.62 12.80 1.87
CA LYS A 417 0.71 12.88 1.25
C LYS A 417 0.75 13.98 0.21
N LYS A 418 1.72 14.88 0.35
CA LYS A 418 1.95 15.97 -0.62
C LYS A 418 2.27 15.39 -2.01
N GLY A 419 1.65 15.95 -3.04
CA GLY A 419 1.87 15.57 -4.43
C GLY A 419 0.85 14.56 -4.98
N ILE A 420 0.09 13.89 -4.14
CA ILE A 420 -1.01 13.03 -4.57
C ILE A 420 -2.34 13.51 -4.00
N LYS A 421 -3.42 13.07 -4.63
CA LYS A 421 -4.78 13.44 -4.16
C LYS A 421 -4.98 12.99 -2.71
N PRO A 422 -5.73 13.76 -1.92
CA PRO A 422 -6.16 13.33 -0.59
C PRO A 422 -6.78 11.94 -0.64
N PRO A 423 -6.72 11.16 0.45
CA PRO A 423 -7.38 9.87 0.50
C PRO A 423 -8.89 10.05 0.30
N VAL A 424 -9.47 9.16 -0.49
CA VAL A 424 -10.92 9.00 -0.65
C VAL A 424 -11.29 7.62 -0.14
N PHE A 425 -12.42 7.51 0.53
CA PHE A 425 -12.79 6.28 1.24
C PHE A 425 -13.75 5.41 0.44
N GLU A 426 -14.48 6.01 -0.50
CA GLU A 426 -15.47 5.32 -1.33
C GLU A 426 -14.93 4.10 -2.08
N PRO A 427 -13.70 4.11 -2.64
CA PRO A 427 -13.14 2.92 -3.30
C PRO A 427 -12.92 1.73 -2.37
N HIS A 428 -12.83 1.96 -1.05
CA HIS A 428 -12.63 0.88 -0.07
C HIS A 428 -13.97 0.26 0.41
N LEU A 429 -15.10 0.95 0.24
CA LEU A 429 -16.41 0.50 0.75
C LEU A 429 -16.84 -0.86 0.21
N PRO A 430 -16.68 -1.20 -1.08
CA PRO A 430 -17.07 -2.53 -1.58
C PRO A 430 -16.27 -3.66 -0.93
N ALA A 431 -14.95 -3.51 -0.77
CA ALA A 431 -14.10 -4.50 -0.12
C ALA A 431 -14.44 -4.61 1.37
N LEU A 432 -14.62 -3.48 2.05
CA LEU A 432 -15.02 -3.41 3.44
C LEU A 432 -16.36 -4.12 3.66
N LEU A 433 -17.37 -3.86 2.82
CA LEU A 433 -18.67 -4.53 2.88
C LEU A 433 -18.56 -6.04 2.67
N ALA A 434 -17.74 -6.47 1.71
CA ALA A 434 -17.50 -7.90 1.48
C ALA A 434 -16.91 -8.59 2.72
N HIS A 435 -15.97 -7.93 3.44
CA HIS A 435 -15.38 -8.46 4.67
C HIS A 435 -16.35 -8.42 5.85
N LEU A 436 -17.24 -7.42 5.94
CA LEU A 436 -18.31 -7.42 6.94
C LEU A 436 -19.31 -8.56 6.72
N LYS A 437 -19.72 -8.81 5.46
CA LYS A 437 -20.58 -9.96 5.09
C LYS A 437 -19.86 -11.30 5.32
N HIS A 438 -18.54 -11.36 5.12
CA HIS A 438 -17.77 -12.53 5.52
C HIS A 438 -17.76 -12.73 7.04
N GLY A 439 -17.54 -11.66 7.80
CA GLY A 439 -17.62 -11.66 9.26
C GLY A 439 -18.98 -12.13 9.78
N GLU A 440 -20.06 -11.67 9.15
CA GLU A 440 -21.41 -12.10 9.44
C GLU A 440 -21.59 -13.63 9.31
N ARG A 441 -21.02 -14.26 8.28
CA ARG A 441 -21.06 -15.73 8.13
C ARG A 441 -20.37 -16.48 9.27
N ILE A 442 -19.33 -15.89 9.87
CA ILE A 442 -18.58 -16.46 11.00
C ILE A 442 -19.31 -16.21 12.33
N LEU A 443 -19.76 -14.97 12.53
CA LEU A 443 -20.31 -14.50 13.81
C LEU A 443 -21.82 -14.76 13.96
N GLY A 444 -22.50 -15.15 12.88
CA GLY A 444 -23.95 -15.24 12.79
C GLY A 444 -24.59 -13.92 12.38
N HIS A 445 -25.83 -13.98 11.95
CA HIS A 445 -26.58 -12.78 11.55
C HIS A 445 -26.90 -11.91 12.76
N PRO A 446 -26.82 -10.58 12.65
CA PRO A 446 -27.18 -9.68 13.76
C PRO A 446 -28.66 -9.70 14.05
N TYR A 447 -29.01 -9.49 15.32
CA TYR A 447 -30.35 -9.27 15.77
C TYR A 447 -30.58 -7.78 16.03
N TYR A 448 -31.65 -7.25 15.49
CA TYR A 448 -32.17 -5.89 15.75
C TYR A 448 -33.65 -5.97 16.00
N ARG A 449 -34.16 -5.29 17.05
CA ARG A 449 -35.56 -5.33 17.48
C ARG A 449 -36.09 -6.76 17.68
N ASN A 450 -35.28 -7.65 18.24
CA ASN A 450 -35.59 -9.07 18.49
C ASN A 450 -35.86 -9.91 17.22
N GLN A 451 -35.48 -9.44 16.05
CA GLN A 451 -35.53 -10.15 14.78
C GLN A 451 -34.13 -10.32 14.18
N GLN A 452 -33.94 -11.34 13.39
CA GLN A 452 -32.72 -11.60 12.64
C GLN A 452 -32.69 -10.73 11.38
N TRP A 453 -31.53 -10.11 11.12
CA TRP A 453 -31.29 -9.25 9.99
C TRP A 453 -30.02 -9.69 9.29
N VAL A 454 -29.83 -9.28 8.03
CA VAL A 454 -28.60 -9.48 7.25
C VAL A 454 -27.97 -8.15 6.91
N ILE A 455 -26.66 -8.12 6.81
CA ILE A 455 -25.92 -6.94 6.36
C ILE A 455 -26.21 -6.73 4.87
N SER A 456 -26.81 -5.60 4.51
CA SER A 456 -27.09 -5.22 3.12
C SER A 456 -26.01 -4.31 2.55
N ASP A 457 -25.66 -3.21 3.24
CA ASP A 457 -24.73 -2.20 2.75
C ASP A 457 -24.07 -1.40 3.88
N LEU A 458 -23.24 -0.40 3.49
CA LEU A 458 -22.70 0.67 4.32
C LEU A 458 -23.02 2.01 3.68
N ASP A 459 -23.42 2.99 4.46
CA ASP A 459 -23.54 4.36 3.95
C ASP A 459 -22.18 5.10 3.91
N SER A 460 -22.16 6.29 3.33
CA SER A 460 -20.97 7.14 3.21
C SER A 460 -20.42 7.66 4.56
N GLN A 461 -21.15 7.48 5.66
CA GLN A 461 -20.74 7.84 7.01
C GLN A 461 -20.20 6.64 7.81
N GLY A 462 -20.24 5.43 7.21
CA GLY A 462 -19.83 4.18 7.85
C GLY A 462 -20.92 3.56 8.72
N ASN A 463 -22.19 4.00 8.60
CA ASN A 463 -23.31 3.36 9.27
C ASN A 463 -23.67 2.06 8.57
N LEU A 464 -24.09 1.06 9.36
CA LEU A 464 -24.44 -0.26 8.85
C LEU A 464 -25.87 -0.26 8.33
N MET A 465 -26.08 -0.71 7.10
CA MET A 465 -27.40 -0.96 6.55
C MET A 465 -27.73 -2.45 6.65
N ILE A 466 -28.89 -2.76 7.18
CA ILE A 466 -29.38 -4.14 7.40
C ILE A 466 -30.76 -4.31 6.79
N GLU A 467 -31.11 -5.55 6.43
CA GLU A 467 -32.40 -5.93 5.87
C GLU A 467 -32.91 -7.20 6.54
N ASN A 468 -34.23 -7.28 6.81
CA ASN A 468 -34.86 -8.48 7.35
C ASN A 468 -35.52 -9.35 6.27
N SER A 469 -36.08 -10.50 6.65
CA SER A 469 -36.78 -11.42 5.73
C SER A 469 -38.00 -10.83 5.03
N ASP A 470 -38.58 -9.79 5.60
CA ASP A 470 -39.79 -9.13 5.08
C ASP A 470 -39.41 -7.97 4.09
N GLY A 471 -38.13 -7.73 3.86
CA GLY A 471 -37.63 -6.67 2.99
C GLY A 471 -37.55 -5.29 3.66
N GLU A 472 -37.78 -5.22 4.98
CA GLU A 472 -37.58 -3.97 5.71
C GLU A 472 -36.10 -3.64 5.84
N GLN A 473 -35.75 -2.38 5.62
CA GLN A 473 -34.38 -1.88 5.76
C GLN A 473 -34.23 -0.98 6.99
N ALA A 474 -33.10 -1.06 7.65
CA ALA A 474 -32.75 -0.20 8.77
C ALA A 474 -31.29 0.29 8.67
N ILE A 475 -31.04 1.49 9.16
CA ILE A 475 -29.70 2.07 9.29
C ILE A 475 -29.31 2.04 10.76
N ILE A 476 -28.21 1.39 11.06
CA ILE A 476 -27.68 1.26 12.40
C ILE A 476 -26.51 2.23 12.56
N THR A 477 -26.62 3.14 13.51
CA THR A 477 -25.62 4.15 13.83
C THR A 477 -24.80 3.82 15.07
N ASP A 478 -25.30 2.90 15.91
CA ASP A 478 -24.62 2.45 17.12
C ASP A 478 -24.58 0.91 17.21
N GLY A 479 -23.40 0.37 17.48
CA GLY A 479 -23.19 -1.08 17.60
C GLY A 479 -23.92 -1.74 18.77
N GLU A 480 -24.43 -0.96 19.72
CA GLU A 480 -25.24 -1.48 20.84
C GLU A 480 -26.69 -1.78 20.43
N ASP A 481 -27.16 -1.20 19.33
CA ASP A 481 -28.52 -1.43 18.84
C ASP A 481 -28.66 -2.83 18.22
N ILE A 482 -27.54 -3.50 17.91
CA ILE A 482 -27.55 -4.85 17.33
C ILE A 482 -26.83 -5.84 18.24
N HIS A 483 -27.38 -7.05 18.28
CA HIS A 483 -26.84 -8.17 19.04
C HIS A 483 -26.36 -9.29 18.12
N TRP A 484 -25.18 -9.88 18.42
CA TRP A 484 -24.58 -10.98 17.67
C TRP A 484 -24.75 -12.29 18.47
N PRO A 485 -25.57 -13.26 17.99
CA PRO A 485 -25.98 -14.41 18.79
C PRO A 485 -24.86 -15.37 19.18
N ASN A 486 -23.84 -15.48 18.32
CA ASN A 486 -22.70 -16.36 18.57
C ASN A 486 -21.61 -15.73 19.47
N LEU A 487 -21.81 -14.46 19.84
CA LEU A 487 -20.97 -13.76 20.80
C LEU A 487 -21.76 -13.63 22.11
N LYS A 488 -21.16 -14.08 23.21
CA LYS A 488 -21.75 -13.75 24.54
C LYS A 488 -21.78 -12.23 24.65
N SER A 489 -22.90 -11.68 25.09
CA SER A 489 -23.05 -10.24 25.34
C SER A 489 -21.95 -9.75 26.28
N ASP A 490 -21.28 -8.70 25.87
CA ASP A 490 -20.35 -7.96 26.72
C ASP A 490 -21.01 -7.40 27.96
#